data_f0b0f3ebacf28320203c6b47c60ea087
#
_entry.id   f0b0f3ebacf28320203c6b47c60ea087
#
_cell.length_a   1.000
_cell.length_b   1.000
_cell.length_c   1.000
_cell.angle_alpha   90.00
_cell.angle_beta   90.00
_cell.angle_gamma   90.00
#
_symmetry.space_group_name_H-M   'P 1'
#
loop_
_entity.id
_entity.type
_entity.pdbx_description
1 polymer ?
#
loop_
_entity_poly.entity_id
_entity_poly.type
_entity_poly.pdbx_seq_one_letter_code
_entity_poly.pdbx_strand_id
1 'polypeptide(L)'
;MKFSLCIDSIYPEDNLKEKLQKIKQAGFNYIEFWDWRDKEPKTINDSDLKVSNFSGNRVTSLTLDSKEKVINEIKDSINVAKKIKCNRIMLLSDVLENDGSVKTSSISSEKKLERLSANLKAIVNLAEKEDIYLVIEPLNTFKDHKNYYLNHFQKTLKLIQSINSKYLTILYDIYHMQIMDGNIVKTLKKYHEYIGYVHVANVPYRCEPWIGELDYKFILKNFRKFTQEL
;
A
#
# COMPACT_ATOMS: atom_id res chain seq x y z
N MET A 1 -10.16 -13.06 -8.73
CA MET A 1 -9.61 -12.24 -7.62
C MET A 1 -8.57 -13.07 -6.92
N LYS A 2 -7.42 -12.48 -6.60
CA LYS A 2 -6.32 -13.12 -5.86
C LYS A 2 -6.29 -12.53 -4.45
N PHE A 3 -6.07 -13.36 -3.44
CA PHE A 3 -5.95 -12.93 -2.05
C PHE A 3 -4.50 -13.07 -1.59
N SER A 4 -4.01 -12.03 -0.95
CA SER A 4 -2.68 -11.95 -0.36
C SER A 4 -2.79 -11.79 1.15
N LEU A 5 -1.86 -12.36 1.88
CA LEU A 5 -1.82 -12.25 3.33
C LEU A 5 -0.63 -11.39 3.77
N CYS A 6 -0.88 -10.39 4.61
CA CYS A 6 0.18 -9.56 5.17
C CYS A 6 0.91 -10.34 6.27
N ILE A 7 2.17 -10.72 6.02
CA ILE A 7 2.94 -11.56 6.94
C ILE A 7 3.41 -10.83 8.20
N ASP A 8 3.40 -9.49 8.18
CA ASP A 8 3.79 -8.69 9.34
C ASP A 8 2.64 -8.51 10.34
N SER A 9 1.41 -8.81 9.94
CA SER A 9 0.22 -8.73 10.81
C SER A 9 -0.18 -10.05 11.48
N ILE A 10 0.51 -11.16 11.16
CA ILE A 10 0.14 -12.50 11.64
C ILE A 10 1.34 -13.24 12.22
N TYR A 11 1.08 -14.18 13.11
CA TYR A 11 2.08 -15.04 13.74
C TYR A 11 3.31 -14.27 14.26
N PRO A 12 3.15 -13.30 15.18
CA PRO A 12 4.23 -12.39 15.57
C PRO A 12 5.45 -13.10 16.15
N GLU A 13 5.25 -14.25 16.79
CA GLU A 13 6.33 -15.05 17.42
C GLU A 13 7.12 -15.93 16.44
N ASP A 14 6.60 -16.13 15.22
CA ASP A 14 7.23 -17.02 14.25
C ASP A 14 8.34 -16.31 13.48
N ASN A 15 9.39 -17.03 13.11
CA ASN A 15 10.37 -16.56 12.14
C ASN A 15 9.78 -16.57 10.71
N LEU A 16 10.45 -15.90 9.77
CA LEU A 16 9.95 -15.77 8.40
C LEU A 16 9.62 -17.11 7.73
N LYS A 17 10.48 -18.12 7.88
CA LYS A 17 10.29 -19.43 7.25
C LYS A 17 9.05 -20.14 7.79
N GLU A 18 8.86 -20.10 9.10
CA GLU A 18 7.68 -20.70 9.78
C GLU A 18 6.38 -20.01 9.35
N LYS A 19 6.37 -18.66 9.30
CA LYS A 19 5.23 -17.90 8.79
C LYS A 19 4.85 -18.34 7.38
N LEU A 20 5.82 -18.38 6.47
CA LEU A 20 5.59 -18.74 5.08
C LEU A 20 5.05 -20.17 4.94
N GLN A 21 5.54 -21.10 5.73
CA GLN A 21 5.03 -22.49 5.76
C GLN A 21 3.57 -22.55 6.21
N LYS A 22 3.22 -21.88 7.32
CA LYS A 22 1.84 -21.83 7.83
C LYS A 22 0.88 -21.19 6.83
N ILE A 23 1.31 -20.11 6.17
CA ILE A 23 0.53 -19.43 5.14
C ILE A 23 0.26 -20.34 3.94
N LYS A 24 1.29 -21.05 3.49
CA LYS A 24 1.16 -22.03 2.41
C LYS A 24 0.19 -23.17 2.77
N GLN A 25 0.32 -23.71 3.99
CA GLN A 25 -0.58 -24.76 4.52
C GLN A 25 -2.03 -24.28 4.64
N ALA A 26 -2.24 -23.00 4.95
CA ALA A 26 -3.56 -22.37 4.96
C ALA A 26 -4.17 -22.15 3.56
N GLY A 27 -3.43 -22.51 2.48
CA GLY A 27 -3.92 -22.45 1.10
C GLY A 27 -3.74 -21.11 0.40
N PHE A 28 -3.00 -20.16 0.99
CA PHE A 28 -2.65 -18.93 0.30
C PHE A 28 -1.52 -19.14 -0.71
N ASN A 29 -1.57 -18.39 -1.80
CA ASN A 29 -0.53 -18.38 -2.84
C ASN A 29 0.21 -17.05 -2.92
N TYR A 30 -0.30 -16.02 -2.25
CA TYR A 30 0.24 -14.67 -2.30
C TYR A 30 0.43 -14.13 -0.90
N ILE A 31 1.53 -13.39 -0.74
CA ILE A 31 1.88 -12.65 0.49
C ILE A 31 2.19 -11.21 0.18
N GLU A 32 2.14 -10.37 1.19
CA GLU A 32 2.63 -9.00 1.20
C GLU A 32 3.27 -8.68 2.55
N PHE A 33 4.05 -7.60 2.63
CA PHE A 33 4.73 -7.18 3.87
C PHE A 33 5.01 -5.67 3.89
N TRP A 34 5.25 -5.15 5.09
CA TRP A 34 5.47 -3.73 5.30
C TRP A 34 6.92 -3.28 5.09
N ASP A 35 7.90 -4.13 5.45
CA ASP A 35 9.30 -3.79 5.27
C ASP A 35 10.07 -4.97 4.66
N TRP A 36 10.86 -4.68 3.65
CA TRP A 36 11.68 -5.68 2.98
C TRP A 36 13.05 -5.88 3.64
N ARG A 37 13.48 -4.95 4.52
CA ARG A 37 14.85 -4.92 5.07
C ARG A 37 15.15 -6.08 5.99
N ASP A 38 14.14 -6.61 6.65
CA ASP A 38 14.21 -7.80 7.51
C ASP A 38 13.74 -9.09 6.82
N LYS A 39 13.49 -9.04 5.50
CA LYS A 39 13.00 -10.18 4.72
C LYS A 39 14.09 -10.68 3.76
N GLU A 40 14.62 -11.88 4.00
CA GLU A 40 15.61 -12.47 3.11
C GLU A 40 14.96 -12.94 1.79
N PRO A 41 15.39 -12.41 0.61
CA PRO A 41 14.81 -12.77 -0.68
C PRO A 41 14.87 -14.27 -0.99
N LYS A 42 15.95 -14.96 -0.56
CA LYS A 42 16.09 -16.40 -0.77
C LYS A 42 14.99 -17.17 -0.04
N THR A 43 14.74 -16.87 1.23
CA THR A 43 13.71 -17.52 2.05
C THR A 43 12.31 -17.33 1.43
N ILE A 44 12.01 -16.13 0.91
CA ILE A 44 10.75 -15.86 0.20
C ILE A 44 10.66 -16.72 -1.06
N ASN A 45 11.69 -16.74 -1.90
CA ASN A 45 11.69 -17.49 -3.15
C ASN A 45 11.58 -19.02 -2.94
N ASP A 46 12.21 -19.54 -1.88
CA ASP A 46 12.17 -20.96 -1.54
C ASP A 46 10.79 -21.43 -1.02
N SER A 47 9.89 -20.50 -0.66
CA SER A 47 8.54 -20.81 -0.14
C SER A 47 7.50 -21.15 -1.21
N ASP A 48 7.79 -20.90 -2.50
CA ASP A 48 6.83 -20.92 -3.62
C ASP A 48 5.64 -19.96 -3.47
N LEU A 49 5.65 -19.06 -2.50
CA LEU A 49 4.66 -18.00 -2.37
C LEU A 49 5.07 -16.81 -3.25
N LYS A 50 4.08 -16.17 -3.85
CA LYS A 50 4.31 -14.99 -4.69
C LYS A 50 4.10 -13.72 -3.88
N VAL A 51 5.02 -12.78 -3.96
CA VAL A 51 4.84 -11.45 -3.37
C VAL A 51 3.94 -10.62 -4.28
N SER A 52 2.82 -10.18 -3.77
CA SER A 52 1.86 -9.35 -4.51
C SER A 52 2.15 -7.87 -4.41
N ASN A 53 2.72 -7.44 -3.27
CA ASN A 53 3.00 -6.05 -2.94
C ASN A 53 3.93 -5.97 -1.71
N PHE A 54 4.65 -4.86 -1.54
CA PHE A 54 5.36 -4.51 -0.31
C PHE A 54 5.64 -3.01 -0.23
N SER A 55 5.92 -2.47 0.96
CA SER A 55 6.18 -1.05 1.14
C SER A 55 7.58 -0.68 0.63
N GLY A 56 7.63 0.26 -0.30
CA GLY A 56 8.87 0.72 -0.95
C GLY A 56 9.60 1.82 -0.19
N ASN A 57 8.89 2.65 0.56
CA ASN A 57 9.47 3.71 1.36
C ASN A 57 9.01 3.60 2.81
N ARG A 58 9.94 3.26 3.69
CA ARG A 58 9.72 3.16 5.14
C ARG A 58 10.56 4.16 5.92
N VAL A 59 11.65 4.63 5.32
CA VAL A 59 12.62 5.51 5.98
C VAL A 59 12.68 6.90 5.35
N THR A 60 12.06 7.10 4.18
CA THR A 60 11.93 8.44 3.56
C THR A 60 10.47 8.87 3.45
N SER A 61 10.23 10.15 3.73
CA SER A 61 8.95 10.81 3.56
C SER A 61 8.88 11.49 2.18
N LEU A 62 7.84 11.19 1.42
CA LEU A 62 7.61 11.84 0.12
C LEU A 62 7.24 13.32 0.28
N THR A 63 6.76 13.73 1.46
CA THR A 63 6.36 15.11 1.77
C THR A 63 7.49 15.95 2.36
N LEU A 64 8.51 15.33 2.98
CA LEU A 64 9.52 16.04 3.76
C LEU A 64 10.93 15.90 3.21
N ASP A 65 11.30 14.72 2.67
CA ASP A 65 12.64 14.45 2.23
C ASP A 65 12.95 14.98 0.82
N SER A 66 14.25 15.10 0.55
CA SER A 66 14.74 15.49 -0.77
C SER A 66 14.46 14.41 -1.80
N LYS A 67 14.32 14.84 -3.05
CA LYS A 67 14.12 13.94 -4.20
C LYS A 67 15.21 12.87 -4.30
N GLU A 68 16.46 13.21 -4.00
CA GLU A 68 17.60 12.30 -4.05
C GLU A 68 17.45 11.14 -3.05
N LYS A 69 17.12 11.45 -1.79
CA LYS A 69 16.90 10.44 -0.75
C LYS A 69 15.79 9.48 -1.13
N VAL A 70 14.65 10.03 -1.59
CA VAL A 70 13.50 9.23 -2.02
C VAL A 70 13.86 8.32 -3.21
N ILE A 71 14.55 8.85 -4.21
CA ILE A 71 14.99 8.06 -5.37
C ILE A 71 15.90 6.92 -4.94
N ASN A 72 16.82 7.15 -4.02
CA ASN A 72 17.74 6.10 -3.56
C ASN A 72 16.99 4.98 -2.85
N GLU A 73 16.09 5.28 -1.92
CA GLU A 73 15.29 4.23 -1.25
C GLU A 73 14.43 3.44 -2.25
N ILE A 74 13.79 4.13 -3.22
CA ILE A 74 12.97 3.44 -4.22
C ILE A 74 13.81 2.59 -5.18
N LYS A 75 15.04 3.00 -5.53
CA LYS A 75 15.97 2.14 -6.28
C LYS A 75 16.28 0.85 -5.54
N ASP A 76 16.57 0.94 -4.23
CA ASP A 76 16.82 -0.24 -3.42
C ASP A 76 15.59 -1.15 -3.37
N SER A 77 14.40 -0.57 -3.20
CA SER A 77 13.13 -1.31 -3.22
C SER A 77 12.86 -1.97 -4.57
N ILE A 78 13.16 -1.31 -5.69
CA ILE A 78 13.06 -1.91 -7.03
C ILE A 78 14.04 -3.08 -7.20
N ASN A 79 15.26 -2.95 -6.69
CA ASN A 79 16.25 -4.04 -6.72
C ASN A 79 15.75 -5.27 -5.92
N VAL A 80 15.12 -5.04 -4.78
CA VAL A 80 14.50 -6.13 -4.00
C VAL A 80 13.30 -6.70 -4.75
N ALA A 81 12.42 -5.88 -5.29
CA ALA A 81 11.26 -6.30 -6.08
C ALA A 81 11.66 -7.28 -7.19
N LYS A 82 12.74 -6.98 -7.92
CA LYS A 82 13.29 -7.87 -8.95
C LYS A 82 13.78 -9.20 -8.37
N LYS A 83 14.48 -9.18 -7.23
CA LYS A 83 14.97 -10.40 -6.56
C LYS A 83 13.85 -11.34 -6.12
N ILE A 84 12.73 -10.78 -5.63
CA ILE A 84 11.58 -11.56 -5.16
C ILE A 84 10.47 -11.70 -6.21
N LYS A 85 10.72 -11.29 -7.45
CA LYS A 85 9.79 -11.36 -8.60
C LYS A 85 8.45 -10.67 -8.33
N CYS A 86 8.48 -9.55 -7.61
CA CYS A 86 7.33 -8.69 -7.35
C CYS A 86 7.36 -7.49 -8.31
N ASN A 87 6.25 -7.18 -8.97
CA ASN A 87 6.16 -6.05 -9.89
C ASN A 87 5.34 -4.88 -9.32
N ARG A 88 5.03 -4.88 -8.03
CA ARG A 88 4.24 -3.83 -7.38
C ARG A 88 4.88 -3.39 -6.09
N ILE A 89 4.95 -2.07 -5.89
CA ILE A 89 5.52 -1.44 -4.70
C ILE A 89 4.50 -0.45 -4.13
N MET A 90 4.19 -0.58 -2.85
CA MET A 90 3.35 0.35 -2.11
C MET A 90 4.17 1.57 -1.67
N LEU A 91 3.54 2.73 -1.71
CA LEU A 91 4.11 4.00 -1.26
C LEU A 91 3.26 4.60 -0.14
N LEU A 92 3.95 5.18 0.83
CA LEU A 92 3.37 6.02 1.87
C LEU A 92 3.78 7.48 1.64
N SER A 93 2.89 8.44 1.92
CA SER A 93 3.25 9.87 1.79
C SER A 93 4.26 10.31 2.83
N ASP A 94 4.25 9.67 4.01
CA ASP A 94 5.08 10.03 5.15
C ASP A 94 5.66 8.79 5.83
N VAL A 95 6.73 8.98 6.59
CA VAL A 95 7.30 7.95 7.47
C VAL A 95 6.40 7.79 8.69
N LEU A 96 6.06 6.55 9.02
CA LEU A 96 5.31 6.21 10.22
C LEU A 96 6.28 5.92 11.39
N GLU A 97 5.99 6.51 12.54
CA GLU A 97 6.64 6.19 13.81
C GLU A 97 6.16 4.81 14.32
N ASN A 98 6.76 4.32 15.40
CA ASN A 98 6.40 3.01 15.98
C ASN A 98 4.95 2.92 16.46
N ASP A 99 4.35 4.03 16.84
CA ASP A 99 2.93 4.13 17.22
C ASP A 99 1.99 4.35 16.04
N GLY A 100 2.54 4.35 14.81
CA GLY A 100 1.80 4.60 13.57
C GLY A 100 1.57 6.07 13.25
N SER A 101 1.89 7.01 14.14
CA SER A 101 1.74 8.45 13.88
C SER A 101 2.82 8.97 12.92
N VAL A 102 2.66 10.20 12.47
CA VAL A 102 3.67 10.94 11.69
C VAL A 102 4.17 12.12 12.50
N LYS A 103 5.48 12.34 12.52
CA LYS A 103 6.08 13.51 13.16
C LYS A 103 5.47 14.81 12.66
N THR A 104 5.15 15.70 13.59
CA THR A 104 4.71 17.05 13.23
C THR A 104 5.82 17.80 12.50
N SER A 105 5.42 18.61 11.55
CA SER A 105 6.34 19.42 10.74
C SER A 105 5.80 20.82 10.60
N SER A 106 6.68 21.82 10.64
CA SER A 106 6.34 23.23 10.40
C SER A 106 6.15 23.55 8.90
N ILE A 107 6.34 22.57 8.02
CA ILE A 107 6.18 22.77 6.57
C ILE A 107 4.69 22.89 6.24
N SER A 108 4.33 23.91 5.47
CA SER A 108 2.94 24.15 5.07
C SER A 108 2.38 23.01 4.19
N SER A 109 1.06 22.87 4.17
CA SER A 109 0.37 21.82 3.38
C SER A 109 0.66 21.95 1.88
N GLU A 110 0.77 23.19 1.38
CA GLU A 110 1.10 23.48 -0.01
C GLU A 110 2.51 23.02 -0.37
N LYS A 111 3.49 23.28 0.48
CA LYS A 111 4.87 22.82 0.28
C LYS A 111 4.99 21.30 0.39
N LYS A 112 4.22 20.67 1.27
CA LYS A 112 4.14 19.19 1.33
C LYS A 112 3.59 18.63 0.03
N LEU A 113 2.53 19.23 -0.52
CA LEU A 113 1.95 18.80 -1.81
C LEU A 113 2.93 18.97 -2.97
N GLU A 114 3.63 20.10 -3.02
CA GLU A 114 4.64 20.37 -4.04
C GLU A 114 5.75 19.32 -4.02
N ARG A 115 6.33 19.04 -2.84
CA ARG A 115 7.36 18.03 -2.68
C ARG A 115 6.87 16.63 -3.02
N LEU A 116 5.72 16.24 -2.50
CA LEU A 116 5.09 14.95 -2.79
C LEU A 116 4.90 14.77 -4.30
N SER A 117 4.37 15.77 -4.99
CA SER A 117 4.18 15.73 -6.44
C SER A 117 5.51 15.60 -7.20
N ALA A 118 6.53 16.38 -6.80
CA ALA A 118 7.85 16.33 -7.42
C ALA A 118 8.56 14.98 -7.19
N ASN A 119 8.48 14.44 -5.97
CA ASN A 119 9.04 13.15 -5.61
C ASN A 119 8.32 12.01 -6.36
N LEU A 120 6.97 12.00 -6.38
CA LEU A 120 6.20 11.00 -7.11
C LEU A 120 6.53 11.00 -8.61
N LYS A 121 6.59 12.17 -9.26
CA LYS A 121 6.99 12.25 -10.68
C LYS A 121 8.36 11.63 -10.93
N ALA A 122 9.33 11.87 -10.03
CA ALA A 122 10.68 11.34 -10.18
C ALA A 122 10.71 9.80 -10.05
N ILE A 123 10.03 9.25 -9.03
CA ILE A 123 10.02 7.81 -8.80
C ILE A 123 9.14 7.05 -9.80
N VAL A 124 8.06 7.66 -10.30
CA VAL A 124 7.24 7.10 -11.37
C VAL A 124 8.07 6.90 -12.64
N ASN A 125 8.86 7.91 -13.05
CA ASN A 125 9.75 7.79 -14.20
C ASN A 125 10.80 6.66 -14.04
N LEU A 126 11.24 6.41 -12.80
CA LEU A 126 12.13 5.31 -12.49
C LEU A 126 11.40 3.97 -12.58
N ALA A 127 10.24 3.86 -11.94
CA ALA A 127 9.44 2.64 -11.90
C ALA A 127 8.96 2.21 -13.31
N GLU A 128 8.60 3.16 -14.16
CA GLU A 128 8.22 2.92 -15.54
C GLU A 128 9.34 2.25 -16.35
N LYS A 129 10.59 2.72 -16.20
CA LYS A 129 11.75 2.13 -16.87
C LYS A 129 12.03 0.69 -16.44
N GLU A 130 11.59 0.33 -15.25
CA GLU A 130 11.85 -0.97 -14.62
C GLU A 130 10.62 -1.91 -14.64
N ASP A 131 9.52 -1.47 -15.30
CA ASP A 131 8.22 -2.16 -15.37
C ASP A 131 7.65 -2.52 -13.98
N ILE A 132 7.78 -1.57 -13.03
CA ILE A 132 7.28 -1.68 -11.65
C ILE A 132 6.08 -0.75 -11.48
N TYR A 133 4.98 -1.29 -11.01
CA TYR A 133 3.77 -0.54 -10.67
C TYR A 133 3.85 0.01 -9.25
N LEU A 134 3.52 1.27 -9.09
CA LEU A 134 3.46 1.94 -7.80
C LEU A 134 2.01 2.10 -7.35
N VAL A 135 1.72 1.79 -6.09
CA VAL A 135 0.41 2.02 -5.49
C VAL A 135 0.58 2.89 -4.24
N ILE A 136 -0.05 4.07 -4.22
CA ILE A 136 0.03 4.99 -3.08
C ILE A 136 -1.19 4.84 -2.17
N GLU A 137 -0.94 4.74 -0.87
CA GLU A 137 -1.98 4.44 0.12
C GLU A 137 -2.39 5.67 0.91
N PRO A 138 -3.67 6.11 0.84
CA PRO A 138 -4.24 7.02 1.82
C PRO A 138 -4.59 6.30 3.12
N LEU A 139 -4.17 6.88 4.26
CA LEU A 139 -4.36 6.31 5.59
C LEU A 139 -5.28 7.17 6.46
N ASN A 140 -6.01 6.56 7.40
CA ASN A 140 -6.83 7.31 8.34
C ASN A 140 -5.98 8.06 9.38
N THR A 141 -6.44 9.26 9.73
CA THR A 141 -5.80 10.13 10.73
C THR A 141 -6.63 10.27 12.01
N PHE A 142 -7.84 9.72 12.05
CA PHE A 142 -8.71 9.80 13.22
C PHE A 142 -8.34 8.78 14.29
N LYS A 143 -7.80 7.64 13.90
CA LYS A 143 -7.51 6.55 14.83
C LYS A 143 -6.02 6.15 14.81
N ASP A 144 -5.47 5.79 13.63
CA ASP A 144 -4.20 5.06 13.58
C ASP A 144 -3.00 5.94 13.19
N HIS A 145 -3.14 6.85 12.21
CA HIS A 145 -1.99 7.53 11.58
C HIS A 145 -2.09 9.04 11.70
N LYS A 146 -2.09 9.55 12.94
CA LYS A 146 -2.15 10.98 13.22
C LYS A 146 -1.09 11.76 12.42
N ASN A 147 -1.48 12.88 11.84
CA ASN A 147 -0.66 13.77 11.01
C ASN A 147 -0.25 13.22 9.62
N TYR A 148 -0.70 12.04 9.21
CA TYR A 148 -0.43 11.52 7.87
C TYR A 148 -1.02 12.43 6.79
N TYR A 149 -0.25 12.73 5.74
CA TYR A 149 -0.62 13.79 4.79
C TYR A 149 -1.72 13.37 3.80
N LEU A 150 -1.59 12.20 3.17
CA LEU A 150 -2.62 11.67 2.26
C LEU A 150 -3.66 10.87 3.03
N ASN A 151 -4.67 11.53 3.56
CA ASN A 151 -5.66 10.92 4.42
C ASN A 151 -7.07 10.79 3.82
N HIS A 152 -7.28 11.23 2.57
CA HIS A 152 -8.55 11.12 1.86
C HIS A 152 -8.35 10.59 0.45
N PHE A 153 -9.30 9.76 -0.02
CA PHE A 153 -9.30 9.22 -1.38
C PHE A 153 -9.29 10.32 -2.43
N GLN A 154 -10.14 11.33 -2.31
CA GLN A 154 -10.25 12.40 -3.32
C GLN A 154 -8.98 13.26 -3.43
N LYS A 155 -8.28 13.49 -2.32
CA LYS A 155 -6.99 14.17 -2.32
C LYS A 155 -5.94 13.37 -3.08
N THR A 156 -5.89 12.06 -2.82
CA THR A 156 -4.98 11.12 -3.49
C THR A 156 -5.30 10.99 -4.98
N LEU A 157 -6.59 10.88 -5.33
CA LEU A 157 -7.05 10.81 -6.72
C LEU A 157 -6.62 12.03 -7.55
N LYS A 158 -6.84 13.24 -7.03
CA LYS A 158 -6.40 14.47 -7.71
C LYS A 158 -4.89 14.49 -7.95
N LEU A 159 -4.12 14.01 -6.98
CA LEU A 159 -2.66 13.94 -7.09
C LEU A 159 -2.24 12.98 -8.20
N ILE A 160 -2.72 11.73 -8.21
CA ILE A 160 -2.34 10.76 -9.25
C ILE A 160 -2.83 11.17 -10.64
N GLN A 161 -4.01 11.78 -10.75
CA GLN A 161 -4.49 12.35 -12.01
C GLN A 161 -3.56 13.46 -12.54
N SER A 162 -3.00 14.28 -11.66
CA SER A 162 -2.05 15.34 -12.05
C SER A 162 -0.70 14.78 -12.54
N ILE A 163 -0.32 13.59 -12.11
CA ILE A 163 0.90 12.87 -12.55
C ILE A 163 0.64 12.14 -13.86
N ASN A 164 -0.56 11.58 -14.03
CA ASN A 164 -1.07 10.96 -15.25
C ASN A 164 -0.16 9.84 -15.79
N SER A 165 0.17 8.85 -14.97
CA SER A 165 0.95 7.68 -15.37
C SER A 165 0.20 6.39 -15.06
N LYS A 166 0.21 5.44 -15.99
CA LYS A 166 -0.33 4.09 -15.78
C LYS A 166 0.44 3.27 -14.72
N TYR A 167 1.66 3.70 -14.38
CA TYR A 167 2.49 3.07 -13.36
C TYR A 167 2.23 3.59 -11.94
N LEU A 168 1.29 4.53 -11.75
CA LEU A 168 0.90 5.03 -10.43
C LEU A 168 -0.61 4.96 -10.26
N THR A 169 -1.05 4.15 -9.31
CA THR A 169 -2.45 4.00 -8.94
C THR A 169 -2.64 4.12 -7.43
N ILE A 170 -3.86 4.03 -6.95
CA ILE A 170 -4.18 4.06 -5.52
C ILE A 170 -4.21 2.63 -4.98
N LEU A 171 -3.60 2.42 -3.84
CA LEU A 171 -3.92 1.32 -2.95
C LEU A 171 -5.11 1.77 -2.10
N TYR A 172 -6.26 1.13 -2.30
CA TYR A 172 -7.48 1.46 -1.58
C TYR A 172 -7.65 0.53 -0.38
N ASP A 173 -7.26 1.00 0.81
CA ASP A 173 -7.52 0.26 2.05
C ASP A 173 -8.95 0.56 2.51
N ILE A 174 -9.80 -0.46 2.50
CA ILE A 174 -11.22 -0.35 2.84
C ILE A 174 -11.40 0.08 4.29
N TYR A 175 -10.56 -0.39 5.21
CA TYR A 175 -10.61 0.00 6.62
C TYR A 175 -10.28 1.50 6.79
N HIS A 176 -9.18 1.96 6.21
CA HIS A 176 -8.79 3.36 6.31
C HIS A 176 -9.82 4.29 5.66
N MET A 177 -10.30 3.93 4.48
CA MET A 177 -11.26 4.76 3.75
C MET A 177 -12.67 4.70 4.33
N GLN A 178 -13.06 3.63 5.02
CA GLN A 178 -14.32 3.62 5.76
C GLN A 178 -14.30 4.64 6.91
N ILE A 179 -13.20 4.74 7.64
CA ILE A 179 -13.04 5.69 8.75
C ILE A 179 -13.03 7.14 8.25
N MET A 180 -12.38 7.40 7.10
CA MET A 180 -12.20 8.76 6.58
C MET A 180 -13.35 9.25 5.68
N ASP A 181 -13.77 8.44 4.74
CA ASP A 181 -14.62 8.89 3.62
C ASP A 181 -15.97 8.14 3.52
N GLY A 182 -16.03 6.89 3.99
CA GLY A 182 -17.20 6.03 3.80
C GLY A 182 -17.52 5.73 2.33
N ASN A 183 -18.78 5.37 2.02
CA ASN A 183 -19.25 5.12 0.64
C ASN A 183 -18.40 4.14 -0.19
N ILE A 184 -17.81 3.13 0.45
CA ILE A 184 -16.82 2.20 -0.12
C ILE A 184 -17.24 1.67 -1.50
N VAL A 185 -18.41 1.04 -1.60
CA VAL A 185 -18.88 0.41 -2.86
C VAL A 185 -19.07 1.43 -3.97
N LYS A 186 -19.61 2.60 -3.66
CA LYS A 186 -19.79 3.68 -4.65
C LYS A 186 -18.45 4.21 -5.15
N THR A 187 -17.48 4.38 -4.26
CA THR A 187 -16.12 4.83 -4.60
C THR A 187 -15.40 3.81 -5.47
N LEU A 188 -15.39 2.54 -5.05
CA LEU A 188 -14.79 1.44 -5.82
C LEU A 188 -15.41 1.35 -7.22
N LYS A 189 -16.75 1.42 -7.33
CA LYS A 189 -17.43 1.37 -8.62
C LYS A 189 -17.04 2.53 -9.54
N LYS A 190 -17.01 3.75 -9.01
CA LYS A 190 -16.79 4.96 -9.81
C LYS A 190 -15.35 5.14 -10.26
N TYR A 191 -14.40 4.70 -9.45
CA TYR A 191 -12.98 5.02 -9.61
C TYR A 191 -12.07 3.80 -9.74
N HIS A 192 -12.61 2.62 -10.08
CA HIS A 192 -11.85 1.38 -10.18
C HIS A 192 -10.62 1.47 -11.09
N GLU A 193 -10.67 2.26 -12.16
CA GLU A 193 -9.54 2.49 -13.08
C GLU A 193 -8.30 3.09 -12.40
N TYR A 194 -8.51 3.82 -11.29
CA TYR A 194 -7.42 4.43 -10.51
C TYR A 194 -6.97 3.57 -9.34
N ILE A 195 -7.61 2.41 -9.11
CA ILE A 195 -7.33 1.53 -7.97
C ILE A 195 -6.58 0.31 -8.44
N GLY A 196 -5.28 0.24 -8.12
CA GLY A 196 -4.39 -0.86 -8.53
C GLY A 196 -4.25 -1.97 -7.50
N TYR A 197 -4.66 -1.72 -6.25
CA TYR A 197 -4.60 -2.70 -5.16
C TYR A 197 -5.63 -2.36 -4.07
N VAL A 198 -6.07 -3.39 -3.32
CA VAL A 198 -7.06 -3.21 -2.26
C VAL A 198 -6.59 -3.92 -0.99
N HIS A 199 -6.53 -3.21 0.12
CA HIS A 199 -6.38 -3.80 1.44
C HIS A 199 -7.74 -4.01 2.11
N VAL A 200 -7.84 -5.06 2.92
CA VAL A 200 -9.06 -5.44 3.63
C VAL A 200 -8.78 -5.68 5.10
N ALA A 201 -9.48 -4.94 5.94
CA ALA A 201 -9.65 -5.20 7.36
C ALA A 201 -10.98 -4.60 7.81
N ASN A 202 -11.55 -5.05 8.92
CA ASN A 202 -12.86 -4.56 9.34
C ASN A 202 -12.76 -3.48 10.43
N VAL A 203 -13.73 -2.59 10.45
CA VAL A 203 -13.92 -1.56 11.47
C VAL A 203 -14.80 -2.11 12.60
N PRO A 204 -14.66 -1.60 13.83
CA PRO A 204 -13.73 -0.55 14.27
C PRO A 204 -12.35 -1.07 14.72
N TYR A 205 -12.11 -2.39 14.77
CA TYR A 205 -10.95 -2.97 15.46
C TYR A 205 -9.77 -3.35 14.55
N ARG A 206 -9.86 -3.08 13.23
CA ARG A 206 -8.85 -3.48 12.23
C ARG A 206 -8.58 -4.98 12.25
N CYS A 207 -9.62 -5.76 12.39
CA CYS A 207 -9.60 -7.21 12.46
C CYS A 207 -9.97 -7.87 11.13
N GLU A 208 -10.16 -9.17 11.19
CA GLU A 208 -10.51 -10.00 10.02
C GLU A 208 -11.80 -9.49 9.35
N PRO A 209 -11.93 -9.66 8.01
CA PRO A 209 -13.06 -9.12 7.24
C PRO A 209 -14.45 -9.54 7.71
N TRP A 210 -14.58 -10.68 8.39
CA TRP A 210 -15.89 -11.19 8.87
C TRP A 210 -16.24 -10.74 10.29
N ILE A 211 -15.37 -9.99 10.97
CA ILE A 211 -15.60 -9.46 12.32
C ILE A 211 -15.66 -7.93 12.23
N GLY A 212 -16.85 -7.33 12.38
CA GLY A 212 -17.01 -5.87 12.40
C GLY A 212 -18.23 -5.36 11.65
N GLU A 213 -18.20 -4.07 11.31
CA GLU A 213 -19.35 -3.33 10.76
C GLU A 213 -19.51 -3.43 9.25
N LEU A 214 -18.46 -3.87 8.51
CA LEU A 214 -18.49 -3.94 7.05
C LEU A 214 -18.97 -5.31 6.57
N ASP A 215 -19.96 -5.33 5.67
CA ASP A 215 -20.37 -6.54 4.95
C ASP A 215 -19.46 -6.80 3.75
N TYR A 216 -18.39 -7.56 3.99
CA TYR A 216 -17.44 -7.93 2.94
C TYR A 216 -18.04 -8.84 1.86
N LYS A 217 -19.10 -9.59 2.14
CA LYS A 217 -19.82 -10.37 1.10
C LYS A 217 -20.46 -9.42 0.07
N PHE A 218 -21.09 -8.36 0.57
CA PHE A 218 -21.68 -7.34 -0.29
C PHE A 218 -20.60 -6.54 -1.05
N ILE A 219 -19.55 -6.08 -0.35
CA ILE A 219 -18.46 -5.30 -0.95
C ILE A 219 -17.77 -6.10 -2.06
N LEU A 220 -17.31 -7.33 -1.79
CA LEU A 220 -16.59 -8.17 -2.75
C LEU A 220 -17.46 -8.61 -3.93
N LYS A 221 -18.75 -8.91 -3.70
CA LYS A 221 -19.69 -9.22 -4.78
C LYS A 221 -19.82 -8.05 -5.78
N ASN A 222 -19.86 -6.83 -5.28
CA ASN A 222 -19.92 -5.65 -6.14
C ASN A 222 -18.56 -5.38 -6.81
N PHE A 223 -17.44 -5.52 -6.10
CA PHE A 223 -16.12 -5.31 -6.66
C PHE A 223 -15.80 -6.28 -7.81
N ARG A 224 -16.16 -7.56 -7.70
CA ARG A 224 -15.98 -8.56 -8.78
C ARG A 224 -16.63 -8.16 -10.10
N LYS A 225 -17.79 -7.50 -10.05
CA LYS A 225 -18.51 -7.06 -11.26
C LYS A 225 -17.72 -6.02 -12.05
N PHE A 226 -16.88 -5.20 -11.39
CA PHE A 226 -16.11 -4.14 -12.04
C PHE A 226 -14.72 -4.59 -12.49
N THR A 227 -14.19 -5.68 -11.91
CA THR A 227 -12.88 -6.23 -12.28
C THR A 227 -12.94 -7.33 -13.35
N GLN A 228 -14.13 -7.75 -13.77
CA GLN A 228 -14.31 -8.71 -14.87
C GLN A 228 -14.35 -8.04 -16.25
N GLU A 229 -14.41 -6.70 -16.30
CA GLU A 229 -14.39 -5.91 -17.54
C GLU A 229 -12.95 -5.39 -17.87
N LEU A 230 -11.94 -5.80 -17.12
CA LEU A 230 -10.52 -5.56 -17.33
C LEU A 230 -9.80 -6.89 -17.64
#